data_a479ce75ba0eabe171e56769771c7d4e
#
_entry.id   a479ce75ba0eabe171e56769771c7d4e
#
_cell.length_a   1.000
_cell.length_b   1.000
_cell.length_c   1.000
_cell.angle_alpha   90.00
_cell.angle_beta   90.00
_cell.angle_gamma   90.00
#
_symmetry.space_group_name_H-M   'P 1'
#
loop_
_entity.id
_entity.type
_entity.pdbx_description
1 polymer ?
#
loop_
_entity_poly.entity_id
_entity_poly.type
_entity_poly.pdbx_seq_one_letter_code
_entity_poly.pdbx_strand_id
1 'polypeptide(L)'
;SETYMQEHFPCAYSYLASYKETLDMRDKGQGDYPAWYAFGRTQAINDHGIRMYFPYMSDKPHFVISEQQDLLMYCGYAIFCDDVRELKVMKRLLESDVFDYYIKNSSKPYSANYYAYAKNYVKNFGIYQMSKEQKNTLLGLRSKEEINRYVADLYQLSIV
;
A
#
# COMPACT_ATOMS: atom_id res chain seq x y z
N SER A 1 13.16 23.82 -11.45
CA SER A 1 13.69 25.08 -10.90
C SER A 1 12.58 26.10 -10.75
N GLU A 2 12.77 27.13 -9.94
CA GLU A 2 11.82 28.23 -9.75
C GLU A 2 11.58 29.00 -11.05
N THR A 3 12.65 29.26 -11.82
CA THR A 3 12.57 29.87 -13.15
C THR A 3 11.67 29.07 -14.10
N TYR A 4 11.82 27.75 -14.13
CA TYR A 4 10.96 26.90 -14.94
C TYR A 4 9.48 27.03 -14.57
N MET A 5 9.18 27.13 -13.28
CA MET A 5 7.80 27.29 -12.80
C MET A 5 7.23 28.66 -13.17
N GLN A 6 8.04 29.72 -13.10
CA GLN A 6 7.66 31.07 -13.53
C GLN A 6 7.35 31.13 -15.04
N GLU A 7 8.16 30.52 -15.85
CA GLU A 7 8.05 30.55 -17.31
C GLU A 7 6.89 29.68 -17.83
N HIS A 8 6.74 28.47 -17.29
CA HIS A 8 5.79 27.49 -17.80
C HIS A 8 4.45 27.45 -17.08
N PHE A 9 4.41 27.92 -15.83
CA PHE A 9 3.22 27.94 -14.97
C PHE A 9 3.02 29.28 -14.25
N PRO A 10 3.00 30.43 -14.95
CA PRO A 10 3.05 31.75 -14.33
C PRO A 10 1.89 32.02 -13.38
N CYS A 11 0.68 31.58 -13.70
CA CYS A 11 -0.48 31.72 -12.83
C CYS A 11 -0.35 30.92 -11.53
N ALA A 12 0.11 29.68 -11.62
CA ALA A 12 0.33 28.83 -10.45
C ALA A 12 1.48 29.39 -9.58
N TYR A 13 2.56 29.85 -10.21
CA TYR A 13 3.66 30.50 -9.50
C TYR A 13 3.19 31.74 -8.76
N SER A 14 2.48 32.64 -9.43
CA SER A 14 1.97 33.90 -8.83
C SER A 14 1.03 33.60 -7.65
N TYR A 15 0.16 32.60 -7.78
CA TYR A 15 -0.71 32.16 -6.69
C TYR A 15 0.10 31.65 -5.50
N LEU A 16 1.04 30.74 -5.71
CA LEU A 16 1.88 30.21 -4.64
C LEU A 16 2.76 31.28 -3.99
N ALA A 17 3.29 32.22 -4.80
CA ALA A 17 4.11 33.33 -4.31
C ALA A 17 3.35 34.24 -3.34
N SER A 18 2.04 34.43 -3.52
CA SER A 18 1.20 35.19 -2.58
C SER A 18 1.08 34.52 -1.20
N TYR A 19 1.41 33.23 -1.08
CA TYR A 19 1.42 32.46 0.16
C TYR A 19 2.82 32.04 0.61
N LYS A 20 3.87 32.64 0.04
CA LYS A 20 5.26 32.21 0.27
C LYS A 20 5.60 32.17 1.76
N GLU A 21 5.30 33.19 2.53
CA GLU A 21 5.56 33.25 3.97
C GLU A 21 4.90 32.10 4.72
N THR A 22 3.65 31.79 4.38
CA THR A 22 2.91 30.66 4.97
C THR A 22 3.56 29.31 4.59
N LEU A 23 4.00 29.19 3.35
CA LEU A 23 4.66 27.97 2.85
C LEU A 23 6.03 27.77 3.49
N ASP A 24 6.79 28.84 3.71
CA ASP A 24 8.09 28.80 4.40
C ASP A 24 7.94 28.40 5.88
N MET A 25 6.80 28.71 6.51
CA MET A 25 6.50 28.35 7.89
C MET A 25 5.91 26.94 8.07
N ARG A 26 5.79 26.15 7.01
CA ARG A 26 5.33 24.75 7.12
C ARG A 26 6.24 23.96 8.08
N ASP A 27 5.63 23.03 8.80
CA ASP A 27 6.31 22.26 9.84
C ASP A 27 7.10 23.14 10.84
N LYS A 28 6.53 24.31 11.17
CA LYS A 28 7.12 25.31 12.07
C LYS A 28 8.46 25.87 11.57
N GLY A 29 8.64 25.95 10.24
CA GLY A 29 9.88 26.39 9.60
C GLY A 29 11.02 25.35 9.65
N GLN A 30 10.75 24.12 10.04
CA GLN A 30 11.74 23.03 10.17
C GLN A 30 11.60 21.98 9.06
N GLY A 31 10.70 22.17 8.10
CA GLY A 31 10.51 21.25 6.99
C GLY A 31 11.70 21.28 6.03
N ASP A 32 12.24 20.09 5.71
CA ASP A 32 13.25 19.92 4.67
C ASP A 32 12.58 19.77 3.30
N TYR A 33 12.29 20.90 2.68
CA TYR A 33 11.66 20.96 1.36
C TYR A 33 12.68 21.39 0.30
N PRO A 34 12.71 20.75 -0.88
CA PRO A 34 13.65 21.10 -1.96
C PRO A 34 13.41 22.52 -2.52
N ALA A 35 12.25 23.10 -2.26
CA ALA A 35 11.92 24.49 -2.58
C ALA A 35 10.71 24.95 -1.74
N TRP A 36 10.56 26.26 -1.51
CA TRP A 36 9.45 26.81 -0.76
C TRP A 36 8.07 26.47 -1.35
N TYR A 37 7.98 26.32 -2.67
CA TYR A 37 6.77 25.91 -3.41
C TYR A 37 6.64 24.40 -3.60
N ALA A 38 7.56 23.60 -3.09
CA ALA A 38 7.54 22.16 -3.27
C ALA A 38 6.30 21.53 -2.60
N PHE A 39 5.81 20.46 -3.20
CA PHE A 39 4.72 19.66 -2.63
C PHE A 39 5.17 19.04 -1.30
N GLY A 40 4.32 19.17 -0.27
CA GLY A 40 4.72 18.82 1.09
C GLY A 40 4.83 17.32 1.39
N ARG A 41 4.19 16.47 0.59
CA ARG A 41 4.22 15.02 0.79
C ARG A 41 4.50 14.32 -0.54
N THR A 42 5.65 13.69 -0.61
CA THR A 42 6.16 13.02 -1.82
C THR A 42 6.11 11.49 -1.71
N GLN A 43 5.24 10.95 -0.84
CA GLN A 43 5.13 9.52 -0.64
C GLN A 43 4.86 8.81 -1.96
N ALA A 44 5.71 7.86 -2.29
CA ALA A 44 5.61 7.00 -3.46
C ALA A 44 5.59 7.72 -4.84
N ILE A 45 5.91 9.04 -4.93
CA ILE A 45 5.98 9.75 -6.22
C ILE A 45 7.09 9.18 -7.11
N ASN A 46 8.22 8.80 -6.51
CA ASN A 46 9.38 8.27 -7.22
C ASN A 46 9.43 6.74 -7.23
N ASP A 47 8.47 6.07 -6.60
CA ASP A 47 8.44 4.62 -6.59
C ASP A 47 7.85 4.13 -7.92
N HIS A 48 8.53 3.21 -8.56
CA HIS A 48 8.14 2.60 -9.82
C HIS A 48 7.78 1.13 -9.62
N GLY A 49 7.13 0.53 -10.60
CA GLY A 49 6.70 -0.86 -10.57
C GLY A 49 5.20 -1.05 -10.38
N ILE A 50 4.78 -2.30 -10.46
CA ILE A 50 3.39 -2.69 -10.24
C ILE A 50 3.09 -2.57 -8.75
N ARG A 51 1.92 -2.08 -8.42
CA ARG A 51 1.55 -1.77 -7.03
C ARG A 51 0.37 -2.62 -6.59
N MET A 52 0.43 -3.11 -5.36
CA MET A 52 -0.70 -3.71 -4.68
C MET A 52 -1.08 -2.83 -3.49
N TYR A 53 -2.19 -2.14 -3.61
CA TYR A 53 -2.71 -1.20 -2.61
C TYR A 53 -3.52 -1.91 -1.54
N PHE A 54 -3.47 -1.41 -0.31
CA PHE A 54 -4.34 -1.84 0.78
C PHE A 54 -4.64 -0.68 1.74
N PRO A 55 -5.82 -0.68 2.40
CA PRO A 55 -6.23 0.40 3.28
C PRO A 55 -5.45 0.36 4.60
N TYR A 56 -5.39 1.51 5.29
CA TYR A 56 -4.88 1.58 6.67
C TYR A 56 -5.75 0.80 7.65
N MET A 57 -7.08 0.75 7.40
CA MET A 57 -8.07 0.21 8.29
C MET A 57 -9.17 -0.48 7.47
N SER A 58 -9.55 -1.70 7.83
CA SER A 58 -10.58 -2.48 7.14
C SER A 58 -11.23 -3.49 8.09
N ASP A 59 -12.42 -3.95 7.75
CA ASP A 59 -13.15 -5.05 8.42
C ASP A 59 -12.62 -6.43 7.99
N LYS A 60 -11.99 -6.49 6.82
CA LYS A 60 -11.41 -7.70 6.23
C LYS A 60 -10.23 -7.36 5.32
N PRO A 61 -9.36 -8.33 5.00
CA PRO A 61 -8.28 -8.13 4.04
C PRO A 61 -8.81 -7.68 2.68
N HIS A 62 -8.27 -6.59 2.15
CA HIS A 62 -8.64 -6.04 0.86
C HIS A 62 -7.42 -5.46 0.15
N PHE A 63 -7.05 -6.08 -0.97
CA PHE A 63 -5.85 -5.73 -1.73
C PHE A 63 -6.20 -5.52 -3.21
N VAL A 64 -5.70 -4.44 -3.81
CA VAL A 64 -5.96 -4.09 -5.21
C VAL A 64 -4.65 -3.94 -5.96
N ILE A 65 -4.44 -4.74 -7.01
CA ILE A 65 -3.27 -4.62 -7.88
C ILE A 65 -3.56 -3.60 -8.97
N SER A 66 -2.62 -2.69 -9.22
CA SER A 66 -2.64 -1.75 -10.32
C SER A 66 -1.30 -1.69 -11.03
N GLU A 67 -1.35 -1.74 -12.36
CA GLU A 67 -0.20 -1.55 -13.24
C GLU A 67 -0.08 -0.08 -13.72
N GLN A 68 -1.02 0.76 -13.33
CA GLN A 68 -1.07 2.17 -13.69
C GLN A 68 0.03 2.95 -12.96
N GLN A 69 0.96 3.55 -13.71
CA GLN A 69 2.17 4.18 -13.16
C GLN A 69 1.94 5.58 -12.58
N ASP A 70 0.96 6.30 -13.10
CA ASP A 70 0.62 7.67 -12.71
C ASP A 70 -0.36 7.76 -11.53
N LEU A 71 -0.74 6.62 -10.96
CA LEU A 71 -1.66 6.57 -9.82
C LEU A 71 -0.92 6.97 -8.54
N LEU A 72 -1.34 8.07 -7.93
CA LEU A 72 -0.82 8.54 -6.65
C LEU A 72 -1.72 8.06 -5.50
N MET A 73 -1.09 7.74 -4.37
CA MET A 73 -1.76 7.29 -3.17
C MET A 73 -1.64 8.34 -2.07
N TYR A 74 -2.77 8.83 -1.58
CA TYR A 74 -2.81 9.75 -0.45
C TYR A 74 -2.96 9.02 0.89
N CYS A 75 -3.82 8.01 0.94
CA CYS A 75 -4.16 7.27 2.16
C CYS A 75 -4.06 5.77 1.93
N GLY A 76 -3.58 5.01 2.92
CA GLY A 76 -3.33 3.57 2.79
C GLY A 76 -1.86 3.26 2.52
N TYR A 77 -1.62 2.08 2.01
CA TYR A 77 -0.27 1.56 1.75
C TYR A 77 -0.20 0.86 0.40
N ALA A 78 1.03 0.68 -0.11
CA ALA A 78 1.27 -0.13 -1.30
C ALA A 78 2.46 -1.07 -1.08
N ILE A 79 2.37 -2.24 -1.69
CA ILE A 79 3.47 -3.18 -1.88
C ILE A 79 3.90 -3.07 -3.34
N PHE A 80 5.18 -2.86 -3.60
CA PHE A 80 5.76 -2.72 -4.93
C PHE A 80 6.43 -4.01 -5.35
N CYS A 81 6.24 -4.43 -6.60
CA CYS A 81 6.92 -5.56 -7.19
C CYS A 81 6.92 -5.41 -8.71
N ASP A 82 7.98 -5.86 -9.37
CA ASP A 82 8.08 -5.83 -10.83
C ASP A 82 7.38 -7.03 -11.50
N ASP A 83 7.02 -8.04 -10.73
CA ASP A 83 6.32 -9.22 -11.21
C ASP A 83 4.86 -9.25 -10.74
N VAL A 84 3.94 -9.00 -11.66
CA VAL A 84 2.48 -9.05 -11.42
C VAL A 84 2.03 -10.43 -10.93
N ARG A 85 2.72 -11.49 -11.34
CA ARG A 85 2.37 -12.85 -10.92
C ARG A 85 2.67 -13.06 -9.43
N GLU A 86 3.82 -12.59 -8.97
CA GLU A 86 4.16 -12.62 -7.55
C GLU A 86 3.17 -11.80 -6.72
N LEU A 87 2.75 -10.63 -7.20
CA LEU A 87 1.70 -9.86 -6.53
C LEU A 87 0.36 -10.59 -6.50
N LYS A 88 -0.01 -11.31 -7.55
CA LYS A 88 -1.24 -12.13 -7.56
C LYS A 88 -1.18 -13.29 -6.56
N VAL A 89 -0.04 -13.94 -6.44
CA VAL A 89 0.20 -14.97 -5.40
C VAL A 89 0.08 -14.36 -4.02
N MET A 90 0.77 -13.26 -3.78
CA MET A 90 0.75 -12.55 -2.50
C MET A 90 -0.66 -12.05 -2.16
N LYS A 91 -1.40 -11.50 -3.13
CA LYS A 91 -2.79 -11.08 -2.93
C LYS A 91 -3.67 -12.22 -2.42
N ARG A 92 -3.61 -13.40 -3.06
CA ARG A 92 -4.40 -14.57 -2.62
C ARG A 92 -4.05 -15.03 -1.21
N LEU A 93 -2.77 -14.97 -0.86
CA LEU A 93 -2.30 -15.30 0.47
C LEU A 93 -2.75 -14.26 1.50
N LEU A 94 -2.60 -12.98 1.20
CA LEU A 94 -2.99 -11.87 2.10
C LEU A 94 -4.51 -11.64 2.17
N GLU A 95 -5.31 -12.18 1.24
CA GLU A 95 -6.78 -12.15 1.31
C GLU A 95 -7.38 -13.44 1.88
N SER A 96 -6.53 -14.38 2.36
CA SER A 96 -6.97 -15.61 3.01
C SER A 96 -7.42 -15.40 4.45
N ASP A 97 -8.18 -16.36 4.95
CA ASP A 97 -8.62 -16.38 6.35
C ASP A 97 -7.45 -16.55 7.33
N VAL A 98 -6.31 -17.13 6.89
CA VAL A 98 -5.07 -17.21 7.68
C VAL A 98 -4.52 -15.82 7.97
N PHE A 99 -4.46 -14.95 6.98
CA PHE A 99 -4.00 -13.57 7.18
C PHE A 99 -5.03 -12.73 7.95
N ASP A 100 -6.31 -12.92 7.69
CA ASP A 100 -7.39 -12.26 8.45
C ASP A 100 -7.30 -12.62 9.94
N TYR A 101 -7.13 -13.89 10.25
CA TYR A 101 -6.89 -14.36 11.62
C TYR A 101 -5.66 -13.72 12.25
N TYR A 102 -4.53 -13.69 11.51
CA TYR A 102 -3.32 -13.05 11.98
C TYR A 102 -3.53 -11.58 12.32
N ILE A 103 -4.15 -10.80 11.42
CA ILE A 103 -4.43 -9.37 11.65
C ILE A 103 -5.34 -9.17 12.86
N LYS A 104 -6.40 -9.94 12.99
CA LYS A 104 -7.34 -9.84 14.11
C LYS A 104 -6.71 -10.13 15.48
N ASN A 105 -5.65 -10.95 15.50
CA ASN A 105 -4.97 -11.31 16.74
C ASN A 105 -3.68 -10.52 17.01
N SER A 106 -3.14 -9.80 16.04
CA SER A 106 -1.86 -9.08 16.17
C SER A 106 -1.97 -7.57 16.03
N SER A 107 -3.05 -7.06 15.44
CA SER A 107 -3.20 -5.65 15.17
C SER A 107 -4.17 -4.93 16.12
N LYS A 108 -4.26 -3.61 16.00
CA LYS A 108 -5.15 -2.79 16.81
C LYS A 108 -6.59 -2.90 16.32
N PRO A 109 -7.55 -3.32 17.18
CA PRO A 109 -8.96 -3.28 16.86
C PRO A 109 -9.52 -1.85 16.91
N TYR A 110 -10.53 -1.59 16.09
CA TYR A 110 -11.35 -0.39 16.07
C TYR A 110 -12.84 -0.77 16.22
N SER A 111 -13.72 0.22 16.32
CA SER A 111 -15.17 -0.01 16.34
C SER A 111 -15.66 -0.69 15.04
N ALA A 112 -16.84 -1.33 15.11
CA ALA A 112 -17.48 -1.98 13.97
C ALA A 112 -16.64 -3.09 13.28
N ASN A 113 -15.87 -3.86 14.07
CA ASN A 113 -15.01 -4.95 13.58
C ASN A 113 -13.92 -4.52 12.59
N TYR A 114 -13.53 -3.24 12.59
CA TYR A 114 -12.38 -2.77 11.83
C TYR A 114 -11.08 -3.05 12.58
N TYR A 115 -10.01 -3.33 11.82
CA TYR A 115 -8.67 -3.60 12.34
C TYR A 115 -7.64 -2.76 11.59
N ALA A 116 -6.50 -2.49 12.26
CA ALA A 116 -5.40 -1.76 11.65
C ALA A 116 -4.62 -2.65 10.69
N TYR A 117 -4.55 -2.25 9.43
CA TYR A 117 -3.68 -2.83 8.41
C TYR A 117 -2.41 -1.98 8.24
N ALA A 118 -1.94 -1.36 9.33
CA ALA A 118 -0.74 -0.54 9.27
C ALA A 118 0.49 -1.35 8.84
N LYS A 119 1.43 -0.67 8.16
CA LYS A 119 2.64 -1.28 7.58
C LYS A 119 3.38 -2.22 8.53
N ASN A 120 3.49 -1.86 9.81
CA ASN A 120 4.18 -2.66 10.83
C ASN A 120 3.51 -4.01 11.10
N TYR A 121 2.17 -4.10 11.00
CA TYR A 121 1.47 -5.38 11.14
C TYR A 121 1.61 -6.23 9.87
N VAL A 122 1.31 -5.65 8.72
CA VAL A 122 1.35 -6.37 7.44
C VAL A 122 2.75 -6.91 7.12
N LYS A 123 3.81 -6.11 7.31
CA LYS A 123 5.20 -6.53 7.03
C LYS A 123 5.70 -7.64 7.95
N ASN A 124 5.12 -7.83 9.11
CA ASN A 124 5.54 -8.86 10.08
C ASN A 124 4.84 -10.20 9.86
N PHE A 125 3.87 -10.26 8.94
CA PHE A 125 3.29 -11.54 8.55
C PHE A 125 4.32 -12.39 7.80
N GLY A 126 4.53 -13.62 8.28
CA GLY A 126 5.47 -14.55 7.65
C GLY A 126 4.92 -15.09 6.33
N ILE A 127 5.47 -14.68 5.21
CA ILE A 127 5.09 -15.19 3.88
C ILE A 127 5.67 -16.59 3.68
N TYR A 128 4.79 -17.58 3.45
CA TYR A 128 5.23 -18.94 3.14
C TYR A 128 6.00 -18.99 1.81
N GLN A 129 7.18 -19.60 1.82
CA GLN A 129 8.04 -19.76 0.64
C GLN A 129 7.53 -20.88 -0.24
N MET A 130 6.72 -20.54 -1.24
CA MET A 130 6.10 -21.51 -2.15
C MET A 130 7.01 -21.91 -3.30
N SER A 131 6.99 -23.19 -3.65
CA SER A 131 7.55 -23.68 -4.92
C SER A 131 6.76 -23.12 -6.11
N LYS A 132 7.32 -23.26 -7.31
CA LYS A 132 6.65 -22.85 -8.55
C LYS A 132 5.33 -23.60 -8.76
N GLU A 133 5.29 -24.88 -8.42
CA GLU A 133 4.09 -25.73 -8.49
C GLU A 133 3.02 -25.26 -7.51
N GLN A 134 3.41 -24.96 -6.27
CA GLN A 134 2.50 -24.46 -5.24
C GLN A 134 1.89 -23.11 -5.65
N LYS A 135 2.70 -22.19 -6.20
CA LYS A 135 2.19 -20.91 -6.74
C LYS A 135 1.21 -21.13 -7.89
N ASN A 136 1.49 -22.09 -8.80
CA ASN A 136 0.59 -22.43 -9.90
C ASN A 136 -0.73 -22.98 -9.38
N THR A 137 -0.68 -23.89 -8.40
CA THR A 137 -1.86 -24.45 -7.76
C THR A 137 -2.70 -23.34 -7.14
N LEU A 138 -2.10 -22.50 -6.29
CA LEU A 138 -2.80 -21.40 -5.63
C LEU A 138 -3.47 -20.45 -6.65
N LEU A 139 -2.77 -20.09 -7.74
CA LEU A 139 -3.32 -19.22 -8.78
C LEU A 139 -4.42 -19.91 -9.62
N GLY A 140 -4.45 -21.22 -9.68
CA GLY A 140 -5.46 -22.00 -10.39
C GLY A 140 -6.80 -22.14 -9.64
N LEU A 141 -6.78 -22.04 -8.31
CA LEU A 141 -7.99 -22.15 -7.49
C LEU A 141 -8.98 -21.01 -7.79
N ARG A 142 -10.28 -21.28 -7.72
CA ARG A 142 -11.31 -20.32 -8.12
C ARG A 142 -12.24 -19.90 -6.99
N SER A 143 -12.53 -20.79 -6.05
CA SER A 143 -13.38 -20.44 -4.91
C SER A 143 -12.54 -19.93 -3.73
N LYS A 144 -13.18 -19.10 -2.91
CA LYS A 144 -12.54 -18.59 -1.70
C LYS A 144 -12.28 -19.73 -0.70
N GLU A 145 -13.15 -20.70 -0.64
CA GLU A 145 -13.05 -21.87 0.23
C GLU A 145 -11.85 -22.74 -0.13
N GLU A 146 -11.62 -22.98 -1.44
CA GLU A 146 -10.46 -23.73 -1.91
C GLU A 146 -9.16 -23.00 -1.59
N ILE A 147 -9.12 -21.68 -1.81
CA ILE A 147 -7.95 -20.83 -1.51
C ILE A 147 -7.66 -20.88 -0.01
N ASN A 148 -8.66 -20.66 0.84
CA ASN A 148 -8.49 -20.67 2.28
C ASN A 148 -7.98 -22.03 2.81
N ARG A 149 -8.56 -23.13 2.34
CA ARG A 149 -8.10 -24.48 2.70
C ARG A 149 -6.64 -24.69 2.28
N TYR A 150 -6.32 -24.37 1.04
CA TYR A 150 -4.97 -24.54 0.53
C TYR A 150 -3.94 -23.69 1.29
N VAL A 151 -4.26 -22.43 1.59
CA VAL A 151 -3.38 -21.56 2.38
C VAL A 151 -3.25 -22.09 3.82
N ALA A 152 -4.33 -22.53 4.44
CA ALA A 152 -4.28 -23.12 5.78
C ALA A 152 -3.36 -24.35 5.82
N ASP A 153 -3.46 -25.23 4.83
CA ASP A 153 -2.59 -26.42 4.71
C ASP A 153 -1.11 -26.02 4.59
N LEU A 154 -0.78 -24.97 3.81
CA LEU A 154 0.59 -24.45 3.70
C LEU A 154 1.16 -24.00 5.04
N TYR A 155 0.34 -23.37 5.87
CA TYR A 155 0.73 -22.91 7.22
C TYR A 155 0.51 -23.98 8.31
N GLN A 156 0.08 -25.20 7.94
CA GLN A 156 -0.23 -26.29 8.87
C GLN A 156 -1.26 -25.91 9.94
N LEU A 157 -2.26 -25.13 9.53
CA LEU A 157 -3.34 -24.65 10.41
C LEU A 157 -4.62 -25.45 10.14
N SER A 158 -5.25 -25.90 11.21
CA SER A 158 -6.63 -26.40 11.14
C SER A 158 -7.57 -25.19 11.25
N ILE A 159 -8.14 -24.77 10.13
CA ILE A 159 -9.20 -23.74 10.16
C ILE A 159 -10.51 -24.50 10.44
N VAL A 160 -11.08 -24.26 11.60
CA VAL A 160 -12.41 -24.75 12.02
C VAL A 160 -13.48 -23.79 11.52
#